data_eff254fdb886a2c815e780bd2ff730e8
#
_entry.id   eff254fdb886a2c815e780bd2ff730e8
#
_cell.length_a   1.000
_cell.length_b   1.000
_cell.length_c   1.000
_cell.angle_alpha   90.00
_cell.angle_beta   90.00
_cell.angle_gamma   90.00
#
_symmetry.space_group_name_H-M   'P 1'
#
loop_
_entity.id
_entity.type
_entity.pdbx_description
1 polymer ?
#
loop_
_entity_poly.entity_id
_entity_poly.type
_entity_poly.pdbx_seq_one_letter_code
_entity_poly.pdbx_strand_id
1 'polypeptide(L)'
;MGRKTQITKEMILETALKMLIRDGYASITVKNLAAEIGCSTQPIVWHFDNMNGFWRAFFEYCIAYTKSQFTVWNGSVDEMLAETARGYIRIACNMPNLFRYVLANKGPECNDFDVVQALQLDNTRRIIELLGEEKGLSEEQAASFLMNFEFYIHGVASYTASGFCHYTEEENVAMANRAKDAFLACEMK
;
A
#
# COMPACT_ATOMS: atom_id res chain seq x y z
N MET A 1 0.46 -24.01 -36.51
CA MET A 1 0.10 -24.29 -35.12
C MET A 1 0.68 -23.18 -34.25
N GLY A 2 -0.16 -22.28 -33.73
CA GLY A 2 0.27 -21.22 -32.85
C GLY A 2 0.82 -21.79 -31.55
N ARG A 3 1.98 -21.29 -31.12
CA ARG A 3 2.62 -21.64 -29.84
C ARG A 3 1.64 -21.30 -28.73
N LYS A 4 1.11 -22.28 -28.00
CA LYS A 4 0.26 -22.03 -26.83
C LYS A 4 1.07 -21.14 -25.87
N THR A 5 0.61 -19.94 -25.59
CA THR A 5 1.22 -19.04 -24.61
C THR A 5 1.26 -19.78 -23.27
N GLN A 6 2.45 -19.99 -22.73
CA GLN A 6 2.60 -20.66 -21.44
C GLN A 6 2.10 -19.69 -20.35
N ILE A 7 1.08 -20.08 -19.61
CA ILE A 7 0.57 -19.30 -18.48
C ILE A 7 1.58 -19.39 -17.35
N THR A 8 2.10 -18.24 -16.91
CA THR A 8 3.09 -18.16 -15.84
C THR A 8 2.43 -17.72 -14.52
N LYS A 9 3.10 -18.01 -13.41
CA LYS A 9 2.67 -17.55 -12.07
C LYS A 9 2.52 -16.03 -12.02
N GLU A 10 3.47 -15.32 -12.62
CA GLU A 10 3.47 -13.85 -12.67
C GLU A 10 2.28 -13.30 -13.47
N MET A 11 1.98 -13.86 -14.64
CA MET A 11 0.80 -13.47 -15.43
C MET A 11 -0.49 -13.62 -14.62
N ILE A 12 -0.62 -14.67 -13.82
CA ILE A 12 -1.79 -14.92 -12.98
C ILE A 12 -1.89 -13.82 -11.89
N LEU A 13 -0.78 -13.53 -11.20
CA LEU A 13 -0.74 -12.52 -10.13
C LEU A 13 -0.99 -11.10 -10.68
N GLU A 14 -0.39 -10.77 -11.81
CA GLU A 14 -0.61 -9.47 -12.49
C GLU A 14 -2.07 -9.30 -12.92
N THR A 15 -2.69 -10.35 -13.48
CA THR A 15 -4.09 -10.32 -13.86
C THR A 15 -4.98 -10.16 -12.63
N ALA A 16 -4.70 -10.89 -11.55
CA ALA A 16 -5.42 -10.77 -10.29
C ALA A 16 -5.32 -9.35 -9.71
N LEU A 17 -4.14 -8.71 -9.79
CA LEU A 17 -3.96 -7.33 -9.36
C LEU A 17 -4.82 -6.35 -10.17
N LYS A 18 -4.86 -6.50 -11.50
CA LYS A 18 -5.73 -5.69 -12.37
C LYS A 18 -7.20 -5.85 -12.01
N MET A 19 -7.65 -7.07 -11.75
CA MET A 19 -9.01 -7.36 -11.29
C MET A 19 -9.28 -6.74 -9.91
N LEU A 20 -8.33 -6.87 -8.97
CA LEU A 20 -8.44 -6.25 -7.64
C LEU A 20 -8.64 -4.74 -7.76
N ILE A 21 -7.79 -4.06 -8.53
CA ILE A 21 -7.86 -2.58 -8.68
C ILE A 21 -9.18 -2.17 -9.32
N ARG A 22 -9.62 -2.85 -10.38
CA ARG A 22 -10.83 -2.52 -11.15
C ARG A 22 -12.11 -2.88 -10.39
N ASP A 23 -12.23 -4.12 -9.92
CA ASP A 23 -13.49 -4.73 -9.49
C ASP A 23 -13.52 -5.08 -8.00
N GLY A 24 -12.39 -5.02 -7.31
CA GLY A 24 -12.25 -5.36 -5.89
C GLY A 24 -12.04 -6.86 -5.62
N TYR A 25 -11.73 -7.18 -4.38
CA TYR A 25 -11.35 -8.51 -3.92
C TYR A 25 -12.39 -9.61 -4.25
N ALA A 26 -13.68 -9.32 -4.08
CA ALA A 26 -14.76 -10.29 -4.31
C ALA A 26 -14.85 -10.79 -5.77
N SER A 27 -14.26 -10.07 -6.72
CA SER A 27 -14.21 -10.47 -8.13
C SER A 27 -13.22 -11.60 -8.39
N ILE A 28 -12.24 -11.81 -7.51
CA ILE A 28 -11.13 -12.74 -7.71
C ILE A 28 -11.56 -14.14 -7.29
N THR A 29 -11.99 -14.92 -8.28
CA THR A 29 -12.24 -16.36 -8.13
C THR A 29 -11.42 -17.11 -9.18
N VAL A 30 -11.12 -18.39 -8.95
CA VAL A 30 -10.40 -19.22 -9.93
C VAL A 30 -11.07 -19.15 -11.30
N LYS A 31 -12.41 -19.20 -11.32
CA LYS A 31 -13.20 -19.18 -12.56
C LYS A 31 -13.06 -17.83 -13.28
N ASN A 32 -13.22 -16.72 -12.56
CA ASN A 32 -13.15 -15.39 -13.16
C ASN A 32 -11.72 -15.08 -13.62
N LEU A 33 -10.73 -15.45 -12.83
CA LEU A 33 -9.32 -15.29 -13.18
C LEU A 33 -8.92 -16.09 -14.42
N ALA A 34 -9.37 -17.35 -14.52
CA ALA A 34 -9.17 -18.18 -15.70
C ALA A 34 -9.84 -17.57 -16.94
N ALA A 35 -11.05 -17.04 -16.80
CA ALA A 35 -11.77 -16.35 -17.88
C ALA A 35 -11.05 -15.08 -18.36
N GLU A 36 -10.55 -14.26 -17.41
CA GLU A 36 -9.81 -13.02 -17.70
C GLU A 36 -8.48 -13.31 -18.44
N ILE A 37 -7.80 -14.39 -18.06
CA ILE A 37 -6.54 -14.84 -18.71
C ILE A 37 -6.82 -15.50 -20.07
N GLY A 38 -8.02 -16.05 -20.28
CA GLY A 38 -8.37 -16.84 -21.46
C GLY A 38 -7.84 -18.27 -21.41
N CYS A 39 -7.79 -18.89 -20.23
CA CYS A 39 -7.31 -20.25 -20.00
C CYS A 39 -8.30 -21.10 -19.20
N SER A 40 -7.99 -22.39 -19.00
CA SER A 40 -8.71 -23.23 -18.04
C SER A 40 -8.28 -22.91 -16.60
N THR A 41 -9.03 -23.41 -15.62
CA THR A 41 -8.68 -23.24 -14.20
C THR A 41 -7.45 -24.04 -13.76
N GLN A 42 -7.06 -25.04 -14.53
CA GLN A 42 -5.98 -25.99 -14.18
C GLN A 42 -4.61 -25.31 -14.00
N PRO A 43 -4.13 -24.41 -14.87
CA PRO A 43 -2.85 -23.71 -14.66
C PRO A 43 -2.81 -22.93 -13.34
N ILE A 44 -3.93 -22.30 -12.93
CA ILE A 44 -4.00 -21.52 -11.71
C ILE A 44 -3.79 -22.42 -10.49
N VAL A 45 -4.53 -23.54 -10.41
CA VAL A 45 -4.40 -24.49 -9.31
C VAL A 45 -3.01 -25.12 -9.30
N TRP A 46 -2.45 -25.44 -10.46
CA TRP A 46 -1.13 -26.06 -10.56
C TRP A 46 0.01 -25.15 -10.08
N HIS A 47 -0.05 -23.85 -10.34
CA HIS A 47 1.00 -22.91 -9.94
C HIS A 47 1.03 -22.60 -8.44
N PHE A 48 -0.08 -22.81 -7.73
CA PHE A 48 -0.22 -22.39 -6.33
C PHE A 48 -0.62 -23.55 -5.38
N ASP A 49 -0.64 -24.79 -5.87
CA ASP A 49 -1.07 -26.00 -5.15
C ASP A 49 -2.53 -25.97 -4.68
N ASN A 50 -3.00 -24.83 -4.19
CA ASN A 50 -4.36 -24.58 -3.72
C ASN A 50 -4.65 -23.07 -3.64
N MET A 51 -5.90 -22.72 -3.30
CA MET A 51 -6.30 -21.30 -3.19
C MET A 51 -5.61 -20.55 -2.05
N ASN A 52 -5.27 -21.20 -0.94
CA ASN A 52 -4.53 -20.54 0.13
C ASN A 52 -3.12 -20.16 -0.31
N GLY A 53 -2.45 -21.02 -1.06
CA GLY A 53 -1.16 -20.72 -1.69
C GLY A 53 -1.24 -19.57 -2.68
N PHE A 54 -2.33 -19.50 -3.48
CA PHE A 54 -2.58 -18.36 -4.36
C PHE A 54 -2.75 -17.06 -3.57
N TRP A 55 -3.61 -17.04 -2.53
CA TRP A 55 -3.87 -15.82 -1.77
C TRP A 55 -2.63 -15.28 -1.06
N ARG A 56 -1.81 -16.17 -0.50
CA ARG A 56 -0.53 -15.77 0.11
C ARG A 56 0.39 -15.11 -0.93
N ALA A 57 0.63 -15.77 -2.06
CA ALA A 57 1.48 -15.24 -3.12
C ALA A 57 0.91 -13.94 -3.71
N PHE A 58 -0.41 -13.85 -3.83
CA PHE A 58 -1.08 -12.65 -4.34
C PHE A 58 -0.96 -11.47 -3.37
N PHE A 59 -1.09 -11.72 -2.07
CA PHE A 59 -0.91 -10.68 -1.06
C PHE A 59 0.53 -10.12 -1.05
N GLU A 60 1.54 -11.01 -1.10
CA GLU A 60 2.95 -10.61 -1.23
C GLU A 60 3.19 -9.79 -2.50
N TYR A 61 2.57 -10.19 -3.61
CA TYR A 61 2.63 -9.45 -4.87
C TYR A 61 2.00 -8.05 -4.76
N CYS A 62 0.83 -7.95 -4.11
CA CYS A 62 0.17 -6.66 -3.86
C CYS A 62 1.01 -5.75 -2.96
N ILE A 63 1.68 -6.29 -1.92
CA ILE A 63 2.60 -5.53 -1.08
C ILE A 63 3.77 -4.99 -1.91
N ALA A 64 4.42 -5.84 -2.70
CA ALA A 64 5.53 -5.42 -3.55
C ALA A 64 5.11 -4.33 -4.55
N TYR A 65 3.94 -4.49 -5.16
CA TYR A 65 3.36 -3.47 -6.04
C TYR A 65 3.06 -2.17 -5.29
N THR A 66 2.46 -2.25 -4.10
CA THR A 66 2.19 -1.08 -3.25
C THR A 66 3.48 -0.34 -2.91
N LYS A 67 4.53 -1.06 -2.50
CA LYS A 67 5.86 -0.46 -2.25
C LYS A 67 6.41 0.26 -3.47
N SER A 68 6.25 -0.30 -4.68
CA SER A 68 6.73 0.32 -5.91
C SER A 68 6.04 1.65 -6.26
N GLN A 69 4.90 1.95 -5.61
CA GLN A 69 4.20 3.23 -5.79
C GLN A 69 4.79 4.37 -4.96
N PHE A 70 5.68 4.06 -4.02
CA PHE A 70 6.39 5.07 -3.24
C PHE A 70 7.71 5.44 -3.91
N THR A 71 7.96 6.74 -4.00
CA THR A 71 9.24 7.23 -4.51
C THR A 71 10.28 7.15 -3.41
N VAL A 72 11.45 6.58 -3.71
CA VAL A 72 12.60 6.67 -2.81
C VAL A 72 13.15 8.09 -2.93
N TRP A 73 13.08 8.84 -1.82
CA TRP A 73 13.55 10.21 -1.75
C TRP A 73 14.79 10.33 -0.87
N ASN A 74 15.79 11.06 -1.34
CA ASN A 74 17.05 11.31 -0.63
C ASN A 74 17.25 12.80 -0.29
N GLY A 75 16.18 13.58 -0.23
CA GLY A 75 16.16 14.98 0.13
C GLY A 75 16.04 15.23 1.62
N SER A 76 15.55 16.41 2.00
CA SER A 76 15.26 16.78 3.38
C SER A 76 14.18 15.91 4.01
N VAL A 77 14.13 15.86 5.33
CA VAL A 77 13.08 15.11 6.05
C VAL A 77 11.68 15.62 5.71
N ASP A 78 11.52 16.93 5.50
CA ASP A 78 10.23 17.52 5.11
C ASP A 78 9.76 16.99 3.75
N GLU A 79 10.66 16.88 2.78
CA GLU A 79 10.35 16.33 1.46
C GLU A 79 10.06 14.82 1.53
N MET A 80 10.81 14.06 2.32
CA MET A 80 10.55 12.63 2.54
C MET A 80 9.16 12.39 3.13
N LEU A 81 8.78 13.14 4.16
CA LEU A 81 7.48 13.05 4.80
C LEU A 81 6.34 13.44 3.84
N ALA A 82 6.53 14.52 3.08
CA ALA A 82 5.54 14.98 2.10
C ALA A 82 5.33 13.96 0.96
N GLU A 83 6.39 13.37 0.42
CA GLU A 83 6.30 12.36 -0.64
C GLU A 83 5.74 11.04 -0.13
N THR A 84 6.06 10.64 1.10
CA THR A 84 5.45 9.46 1.74
C THR A 84 3.93 9.65 1.89
N ALA A 85 3.49 10.80 2.42
CA ALA A 85 2.07 11.12 2.54
C ALA A 85 1.38 11.17 1.18
N ARG A 86 2.01 11.81 0.18
CA ARG A 86 1.48 11.88 -1.19
C ARG A 86 1.30 10.49 -1.81
N GLY A 87 2.32 9.62 -1.70
CA GLY A 87 2.24 8.25 -2.21
C GLY A 87 1.10 7.45 -1.57
N TYR A 88 0.95 7.58 -0.26
CA TYR A 88 -0.10 6.90 0.51
C TYR A 88 -1.51 7.37 0.10
N ILE A 89 -1.71 8.67 0.02
CA ILE A 89 -2.98 9.31 -0.38
C ILE A 89 -3.30 8.97 -1.84
N ARG A 90 -2.33 9.02 -2.74
CA ARG A 90 -2.49 8.67 -4.15
C ARG A 90 -3.02 7.24 -4.34
N ILE A 91 -2.50 6.27 -3.57
CA ILE A 91 -3.01 4.89 -3.61
C ILE A 91 -4.48 4.86 -3.17
N ALA A 92 -4.83 5.56 -2.10
CA ALA A 92 -6.21 5.62 -1.60
C ALA A 92 -7.18 6.27 -2.60
N CYS A 93 -6.76 7.34 -3.28
CA CYS A 93 -7.56 8.05 -4.29
C CYS A 93 -7.73 7.24 -5.57
N ASN A 94 -6.63 6.70 -6.11
CA ASN A 94 -6.61 6.13 -7.47
C ASN A 94 -6.79 4.62 -7.48
N MET A 95 -6.49 3.92 -6.39
CA MET A 95 -6.59 2.47 -6.26
C MET A 95 -7.27 2.06 -4.94
N PRO A 96 -8.50 2.54 -4.65
CA PRO A 96 -9.14 2.35 -3.34
C PRO A 96 -9.35 0.87 -2.99
N ASN A 97 -9.55 -0.01 -3.97
CA ASN A 97 -9.66 -1.45 -3.75
C ASN A 97 -8.33 -2.06 -3.27
N LEU A 98 -7.21 -1.65 -3.87
CA LEU A 98 -5.88 -2.08 -3.46
C LEU A 98 -5.56 -1.54 -2.05
N PHE A 99 -5.86 -0.26 -1.80
CA PHE A 99 -5.68 0.35 -0.48
C PHE A 99 -6.41 -0.45 0.59
N ARG A 100 -7.69 -0.75 0.38
CA ARG A 100 -8.49 -1.52 1.34
C ARG A 100 -7.93 -2.93 1.54
N TYR A 101 -7.52 -3.60 0.48
CA TYR A 101 -7.01 -4.96 0.54
C TYR A 101 -5.68 -5.06 1.32
N VAL A 102 -4.73 -4.15 1.04
CA VAL A 102 -3.37 -4.21 1.61
C VAL A 102 -3.27 -3.43 2.91
N LEU A 103 -3.84 -2.23 2.99
CA LEU A 103 -3.56 -1.26 4.04
C LEU A 103 -4.67 -1.14 5.11
N ALA A 104 -5.92 -1.47 4.77
CA ALA A 104 -7.03 -1.27 5.69
C ALA A 104 -7.64 -2.57 6.24
N ASN A 105 -7.82 -3.60 5.43
CA ASN A 105 -8.69 -4.72 5.80
C ASN A 105 -8.02 -6.09 5.87
N LYS A 106 -6.76 -6.27 5.57
CA LYS A 106 -6.08 -7.58 5.44
C LYS A 106 -7.03 -8.66 4.89
N GLY A 107 -6.77 -9.21 3.73
CA GLY A 107 -7.57 -10.36 3.25
C GLY A 107 -7.63 -11.46 4.32
N PRO A 108 -8.74 -12.18 4.44
CA PRO A 108 -8.95 -13.18 5.51
C PRO A 108 -7.88 -14.26 5.55
N GLU A 109 -7.16 -14.47 4.45
CA GLU A 109 -6.09 -15.46 4.33
C GLU A 109 -4.71 -14.94 4.79
N CYS A 110 -4.62 -13.69 5.25
CA CYS A 110 -3.36 -13.02 5.57
C CYS A 110 -3.21 -12.68 7.07
N ASN A 111 -3.97 -13.36 7.95
CA ASN A 111 -3.96 -13.10 9.40
C ASN A 111 -2.57 -13.28 10.06
N ASP A 112 -1.71 -14.12 9.48
CA ASP A 112 -0.36 -14.39 10.01
C ASP A 112 0.71 -13.47 9.40
N PHE A 113 0.33 -12.55 8.51
CA PHE A 113 1.27 -11.66 7.84
C PHE A 113 1.35 -10.32 8.58
N ASP A 114 2.53 -9.97 9.07
CA ASP A 114 2.76 -8.65 9.65
C ASP A 114 2.89 -7.61 8.52
N VAL A 115 1.75 -7.02 8.15
CA VAL A 115 1.65 -6.01 7.09
C VAL A 115 2.46 -4.76 7.46
N VAL A 116 2.49 -4.39 8.75
CA VAL A 116 3.27 -3.25 9.23
C VAL A 116 4.75 -3.50 8.98
N GLN A 117 5.25 -4.68 9.36
CA GLN A 117 6.64 -5.06 9.10
C GLN A 117 6.93 -5.19 7.60
N ALA A 118 6.01 -5.77 6.83
CA ALA A 118 6.18 -5.94 5.38
C ALA A 118 6.12 -4.62 4.60
N LEU A 119 5.32 -3.66 5.10
CA LEU A 119 5.20 -2.31 4.53
C LEU A 119 6.13 -1.29 5.18
N GLN A 120 6.81 -1.65 6.28
CA GLN A 120 7.88 -0.81 6.80
C GLN A 120 8.81 -0.52 5.61
N LEU A 121 8.56 0.66 5.08
CA LEU A 121 9.46 1.28 4.14
C LEU A 121 10.79 1.32 4.87
N ASP A 122 11.86 0.84 4.25
CA ASP A 122 13.23 0.87 4.81
C ASP A 122 13.65 2.27 5.31
N ASN A 123 12.77 3.24 5.14
CA ASN A 123 12.94 4.65 5.44
C ASN A 123 12.54 5.07 6.86
N THR A 124 11.76 4.27 7.64
CA THR A 124 11.28 4.70 8.98
C THR A 124 12.44 5.09 9.88
N ARG A 125 13.45 4.23 9.97
CA ARG A 125 14.65 4.53 10.76
C ARG A 125 15.39 5.75 10.24
N ARG A 126 15.53 5.87 8.92
CA ARG A 126 16.19 7.02 8.31
C ARG A 126 15.42 8.32 8.54
N ILE A 127 14.09 8.29 8.52
CA ILE A 127 13.26 9.46 8.85
C ILE A 127 13.47 9.88 10.30
N ILE A 128 13.52 8.94 11.25
CA ILE A 128 13.78 9.23 12.67
C ILE A 128 15.17 9.89 12.84
N GLU A 129 16.20 9.34 12.20
CA GLU A 129 17.55 9.92 12.20
C GLU A 129 17.56 11.35 11.65
N LEU A 130 16.92 11.57 10.49
CA LEU A 130 16.84 12.90 9.87
C LEU A 130 16.03 13.91 10.69
N LEU A 131 14.97 13.48 11.38
CA LEU A 131 14.24 14.33 12.32
C LEU A 131 15.14 14.79 13.47
N GLY A 132 16.03 13.93 13.95
CA GLY A 132 17.05 14.31 14.92
C GLY A 132 18.07 15.28 14.34
N GLU A 133 18.64 14.97 13.17
CA GLU A 133 19.67 15.76 12.50
C GLU A 133 19.17 17.16 12.06
N GLU A 134 17.99 17.24 11.44
CA GLU A 134 17.49 18.47 10.81
C GLU A 134 16.56 19.30 11.71
N LYS A 135 15.85 18.66 12.66
CA LYS A 135 14.86 19.32 13.52
C LYS A 135 15.28 19.35 15.00
N GLY A 136 16.33 18.63 15.37
CA GLY A 136 16.82 18.58 16.76
C GLY A 136 15.92 17.76 17.70
N LEU A 137 15.08 16.86 17.16
CA LEU A 137 14.22 16.00 17.98
C LEU A 137 15.02 14.86 18.61
N SER A 138 14.68 14.45 19.82
CA SER A 138 15.14 13.19 20.38
C SER A 138 14.55 12.01 19.61
N GLU A 139 15.13 10.83 19.73
CA GLU A 139 14.59 9.60 19.09
C GLU A 139 13.14 9.33 19.53
N GLU A 140 12.82 9.56 20.82
CA GLU A 140 11.47 9.40 21.34
C GLU A 140 10.49 10.40 20.75
N GLN A 141 10.86 11.68 20.64
CA GLN A 141 10.05 12.72 20.00
C GLN A 141 9.85 12.45 18.51
N ALA A 142 10.89 12.03 17.81
CA ALA A 142 10.82 11.70 16.38
C ALA A 142 9.91 10.49 16.14
N ALA A 143 9.98 9.45 16.98
CA ALA A 143 9.11 8.28 16.91
C ALA A 143 7.65 8.64 17.23
N SER A 144 7.41 9.46 18.26
CA SER A 144 6.07 9.97 18.62
C SER A 144 5.46 10.76 17.48
N PHE A 145 6.21 11.73 16.92
CA PHE A 145 5.78 12.49 15.76
C PHE A 145 5.39 11.58 14.59
N LEU A 146 6.27 10.66 14.22
CA LEU A 146 6.06 9.80 13.06
C LEU A 146 4.83 8.93 13.21
N MET A 147 4.62 8.33 14.39
CA MET A 147 3.43 7.54 14.70
C MET A 147 2.15 8.37 14.58
N ASN A 148 2.12 9.58 15.14
CA ASN A 148 0.96 10.47 15.06
C ASN A 148 0.67 10.90 13.61
N PHE A 149 1.72 11.18 12.85
CA PHE A 149 1.60 11.55 11.44
C PHE A 149 1.09 10.37 10.58
N GLU A 150 1.62 9.17 10.79
CA GLU A 150 1.16 7.96 10.11
C GLU A 150 -0.31 7.65 10.40
N PHE A 151 -0.75 7.76 11.65
CA PHE A 151 -2.16 7.58 12.00
C PHE A 151 -3.05 8.62 11.33
N TYR A 152 -2.60 9.86 11.25
CA TYR A 152 -3.36 10.92 10.58
C TYR A 152 -3.51 10.65 9.08
N ILE A 153 -2.42 10.38 8.37
CA ILE A 153 -2.48 10.10 6.92
C ILE A 153 -3.26 8.82 6.63
N HIS A 154 -3.16 7.80 7.50
CA HIS A 154 -3.96 6.58 7.37
C HIS A 154 -5.46 6.87 7.55
N GLY A 155 -5.84 7.72 8.50
CA GLY A 155 -7.22 8.16 8.68
C GLY A 155 -7.76 8.87 7.44
N VAL A 156 -7.05 9.89 6.93
CA VAL A 156 -7.40 10.62 5.71
C VAL A 156 -7.57 9.66 4.52
N ALA A 157 -6.58 8.78 4.29
CA ALA A 157 -6.60 7.83 3.19
C ALA A 157 -7.75 6.81 3.33
N SER A 158 -8.03 6.32 4.54
CA SER A 158 -9.12 5.37 4.80
C SER A 158 -10.49 5.98 4.53
N TYR A 159 -10.73 7.23 4.96
CA TYR A 159 -11.96 7.95 4.66
C TYR A 159 -12.14 8.17 3.15
N THR A 160 -11.06 8.51 2.46
CA THR A 160 -11.05 8.69 1.00
C THR A 160 -11.34 7.37 0.29
N ALA A 161 -10.60 6.29 0.60
CA ALA A 161 -10.76 4.99 -0.04
C ALA A 161 -12.12 4.34 0.22
N SER A 162 -12.78 4.67 1.35
CA SER A 162 -14.13 4.19 1.66
C SER A 162 -15.24 4.99 0.96
N GLY A 163 -14.90 6.10 0.29
CA GLY A 163 -15.89 7.02 -0.30
C GLY A 163 -16.65 7.86 0.73
N PHE A 164 -16.19 7.89 1.98
CA PHE A 164 -16.81 8.72 3.02
C PHE A 164 -16.53 10.22 2.83
N CYS A 165 -15.34 10.54 2.27
CA CYS A 165 -14.93 11.89 1.89
C CYS A 165 -14.64 11.95 0.40
N HIS A 166 -14.96 13.09 -0.22
CA HIS A 166 -14.78 13.33 -1.67
C HIS A 166 -13.77 14.46 -1.92
N TYR A 167 -12.70 14.50 -1.12
CA TYR A 167 -11.61 15.44 -1.35
C TYR A 167 -10.72 14.97 -2.50
N THR A 168 -10.16 15.93 -3.24
CA THR A 168 -9.16 15.61 -4.27
C THR A 168 -7.85 15.12 -3.64
N GLU A 169 -6.95 14.58 -4.46
CA GLU A 169 -5.61 14.18 -4.00
C GLU A 169 -4.87 15.39 -3.41
N GLU A 170 -4.94 16.55 -4.08
CA GLU A 170 -4.30 17.79 -3.64
C GLU A 170 -4.84 18.30 -2.30
N GLU A 171 -6.15 18.25 -2.10
CA GLU A 171 -6.79 18.63 -0.84
C GLU A 171 -6.36 17.73 0.31
N ASN A 172 -6.33 16.41 0.08
CA ASN A 172 -5.88 15.42 1.05
C ASN A 172 -4.39 15.62 1.41
N VAL A 173 -3.53 15.85 0.41
CA VAL A 173 -2.10 16.14 0.61
C VAL A 173 -1.91 17.45 1.38
N ALA A 174 -2.69 18.48 1.08
CA ALA A 174 -2.66 19.75 1.81
C ALA A 174 -3.07 19.57 3.29
N MET A 175 -4.05 18.71 3.59
CA MET A 175 -4.42 18.35 4.96
C MET A 175 -3.28 17.63 5.68
N ALA A 176 -2.63 16.66 5.02
CA ALA A 176 -1.50 15.93 5.58
C ALA A 176 -0.31 16.85 5.89
N ASN A 177 0.01 17.79 5.02
CA ASN A 177 1.10 18.75 5.25
C ASN A 177 0.80 19.68 6.44
N ARG A 178 -0.43 20.18 6.58
CA ARG A 178 -0.82 20.98 7.76
C ARG A 178 -0.72 20.19 9.05
N ALA A 179 -1.12 18.93 9.04
CA ALA A 179 -1.00 18.04 10.21
C ALA A 179 0.48 17.77 10.56
N LYS A 180 1.32 17.52 9.55
CA LYS A 180 2.77 17.38 9.73
C LYS A 180 3.35 18.57 10.47
N ASP A 181 3.08 19.79 10.01
CA ASP A 181 3.62 21.01 10.60
C ASP A 181 3.10 21.21 12.03
N ALA A 182 1.83 20.92 12.30
CA ALA A 182 1.24 21.00 13.62
C ALA A 182 1.85 20.00 14.60
N PHE A 183 2.04 18.74 14.18
CA PHE A 183 2.66 17.71 15.04
C PHE A 183 4.12 18.02 15.32
N LEU A 184 4.90 18.47 14.32
CA LEU A 184 6.28 18.89 14.54
C LEU A 184 6.35 20.04 15.56
N ALA A 185 5.48 21.03 15.45
CA ALA A 185 5.45 22.13 16.40
C ALA A 185 5.05 21.73 17.84
N CYS A 186 4.37 20.58 18.02
CA CYS A 186 4.07 20.03 19.34
C CYS A 186 5.30 19.38 19.97
N GLU A 187 6.11 18.66 19.18
CA GLU A 187 7.30 17.96 19.70
C GLU A 187 8.48 18.89 19.97
N MET A 188 8.52 20.07 19.35
CA MET A 188 9.59 21.07 19.50
C MET A 188 9.41 22.00 20.72
N LYS A 189 8.36 21.81 21.53
CA LYS A 189 8.09 22.58 22.76
C LYS A 189 8.74 21.96 23.98
#